data_eb979e56e1168297f72eb466e7bc2bdc
#
_entry.id   eb979e56e1168297f72eb466e7bc2bdc
#
_cell.length_a   1.000
_cell.length_b   1.000
_cell.length_c   1.000
_cell.angle_alpha   90.00
_cell.angle_beta   90.00
_cell.angle_gamma   90.00
#
_symmetry.space_group_name_H-M   'P 1'
#
loop_
_entity.id
_entity.type
_entity.pdbx_description
1 polymer ?
#
loop_
_entity_poly.entity_id
_entity_poly.type
_entity_poly.pdbx_seq_one_letter_code
_entity_poly.pdbx_strand_id
1 'polypeptide(L)'
;RIVPAIELSAIVIKYVETNSMTLLLQKHYREEVRLYTKSPTDSLVPTDIVHHQKTRSLEIEFNNGDKFLLTCEYLRVFSPSAEVRGHGPGQEVLQVGKRDVNIRHIEAVGHYALKLSFTDDHDTGIYSWDYLWSLGNEYEVNWSDYLERLKQNGASRG
;
A
#
# COMPACT_ATOMS: atom_id res chain seq x y z
N ARG A 1 -3.85 -5.73 -20.21
CA ARG A 1 -5.10 -6.36 -19.78
C ARG A 1 -5.61 -5.61 -18.55
N ILE A 2 -6.77 -4.97 -18.66
CA ILE A 2 -7.41 -4.31 -17.52
C ILE A 2 -8.04 -5.41 -16.67
N VAL A 3 -7.56 -5.57 -15.45
CA VAL A 3 -8.20 -6.45 -14.46
C VAL A 3 -9.38 -5.69 -13.85
N PRO A 4 -10.53 -6.33 -13.61
CA PRO A 4 -11.73 -5.63 -13.15
C PRO A 4 -11.47 -4.82 -11.87
N ALA A 5 -12.00 -3.62 -11.84
CA ALA A 5 -11.98 -2.75 -10.67
C ALA A 5 -12.86 -3.35 -9.57
N ILE A 6 -12.35 -3.36 -8.34
CA ILE A 6 -13.14 -3.70 -7.17
C ILE A 6 -13.72 -2.38 -6.64
N GLU A 7 -15.02 -2.25 -6.73
CA GLU A 7 -15.73 -1.04 -6.30
C GLU A 7 -15.98 -1.08 -4.80
N LEU A 8 -15.43 -0.12 -4.10
CA LEU A 8 -15.66 0.13 -2.68
C LEU A 8 -16.36 1.48 -2.55
N SER A 9 -17.63 1.50 -2.41
CA SER A 9 -18.59 2.61 -2.17
C SER A 9 -18.13 4.07 -2.45
N ALA A 10 -16.88 4.36 -2.74
CA ALA A 10 -16.27 5.58 -3.25
C ALA A 10 -14.78 5.41 -3.62
N ILE A 11 -14.18 4.22 -3.45
CA ILE A 11 -12.77 3.96 -3.75
C ILE A 11 -12.67 2.84 -4.77
N VAL A 12 -12.03 3.12 -5.90
CA VAL A 12 -11.77 2.12 -6.94
C VAL A 12 -10.31 1.68 -6.86
N ILE A 13 -10.09 0.40 -6.58
CA ILE A 13 -8.75 -0.19 -6.62
C ILE A 13 -8.47 -0.65 -8.04
N LYS A 14 -7.44 -0.07 -8.64
CA LYS A 14 -7.06 -0.37 -10.02
C LYS A 14 -5.80 -1.20 -10.09
N TYR A 15 -5.84 -2.24 -10.90
CA TYR A 15 -4.67 -3.03 -11.26
C TYR A 15 -4.19 -2.60 -12.65
N VAL A 16 -2.97 -2.09 -12.75
CA VAL A 16 -2.41 -1.61 -14.00
C VAL A 16 -1.29 -2.52 -14.47
N GLU A 17 -1.53 -3.21 -15.59
CA GLU A 17 -0.47 -3.69 -16.46
C GLU A 17 -0.11 -2.55 -17.41
N THR A 18 1.10 -2.05 -17.33
CA THR A 18 1.54 -0.85 -18.05
C THR A 18 1.30 -0.95 -19.57
N ASN A 19 0.27 -0.26 -20.04
CA ASN A 19 0.09 0.03 -21.45
C ASN A 19 -0.27 1.52 -21.59
N SER A 20 0.32 2.23 -22.56
CA SER A 20 0.21 3.69 -22.72
C SER A 20 -1.23 4.22 -22.87
N MET A 21 -2.18 3.41 -23.34
CA MET A 21 -3.60 3.78 -23.40
C MET A 21 -4.27 3.86 -22.02
N THR A 22 -3.77 3.12 -21.03
CA THR A 22 -4.32 3.11 -19.67
C THR A 22 -4.06 4.42 -18.93
N LEU A 23 -2.95 5.11 -19.23
CA LEU A 23 -2.58 6.41 -18.65
C LEU A 23 -3.55 7.53 -19.00
N LEU A 24 -4.11 7.55 -20.22
CA LEU A 24 -5.09 8.56 -20.67
C LEU A 24 -6.45 8.38 -20.00
N LEU A 25 -6.92 7.13 -19.86
CA LEU A 25 -8.17 6.80 -19.18
C LEU A 25 -8.07 7.09 -17.67
N GLN A 26 -6.90 6.84 -17.05
CA GLN A 26 -6.65 7.17 -15.64
C GLN A 26 -6.68 8.69 -15.39
N LYS A 27 -6.17 9.49 -16.30
CA LYS A 27 -6.17 10.96 -16.17
C LYS A 27 -7.59 11.52 -16.19
N HIS A 28 -8.44 10.99 -17.05
CA HIS A 28 -9.85 11.42 -17.16
C HIS A 28 -10.67 11.01 -15.94
N TYR A 29 -10.47 9.78 -15.45
CA TYR A 29 -11.15 9.27 -14.26
C TYR A 29 -10.73 9.99 -12.96
N ARG A 30 -9.47 10.43 -12.85
CA ARG A 30 -8.97 11.23 -11.72
C ARG A 30 -9.70 12.56 -11.57
N GLU A 31 -10.05 13.20 -12.68
CA GLU A 31 -10.79 14.47 -12.64
C GLU A 31 -12.24 14.28 -12.18
N GLU A 32 -12.92 13.23 -12.60
CA GLU A 32 -14.30 12.96 -12.18
C GLU A 32 -14.40 12.59 -10.69
N VAL A 33 -13.50 11.75 -10.18
CA VAL A 33 -13.46 11.38 -8.75
C VAL A 33 -13.15 12.58 -7.86
N ARG A 34 -12.27 13.48 -8.31
CA ARG A 34 -11.91 14.70 -7.58
C ARG A 34 -13.07 15.67 -7.39
N LEU A 35 -14.04 15.68 -8.31
CA LEU A 35 -15.26 16.51 -8.22
C LEU A 35 -16.30 15.94 -7.26
N TYR A 36 -16.28 14.61 -7.02
CA TYR A 36 -17.30 13.92 -6.23
C TYR A 36 -16.95 13.82 -4.74
N THR A 37 -15.67 13.98 -4.35
CA THR A 37 -15.18 13.72 -2.97
C THR A 37 -15.06 14.97 -2.10
N LYS A 38 -15.73 16.07 -2.46
CA LYS A 38 -15.74 17.27 -1.61
C LYS A 38 -16.83 17.21 -0.55
N SER A 39 -16.69 16.29 0.38
CA SER A 39 -17.48 16.23 1.62
C SER A 39 -16.59 16.65 2.80
N PRO A 40 -17.06 17.55 3.68
CA PRO A 40 -16.26 18.04 4.78
C PRO A 40 -16.36 17.09 5.98
N THR A 41 -15.66 15.98 5.93
CA THR A 41 -15.42 15.17 7.12
C THR A 41 -13.92 15.04 7.30
N ASP A 42 -13.45 15.39 8.48
CA ASP A 42 -12.05 15.44 8.91
C ASP A 42 -11.31 14.08 8.88
N SER A 43 -11.88 13.04 8.28
CA SER A 43 -11.26 11.73 8.18
C SER A 43 -10.39 11.60 6.93
N LEU A 44 -9.16 11.15 7.13
CA LEU A 44 -8.21 10.85 6.07
C LEU A 44 -8.64 9.57 5.34
N VAL A 45 -8.96 9.68 4.05
CA VAL A 45 -9.37 8.55 3.22
C VAL A 45 -8.67 8.57 1.86
N PRO A 46 -8.33 7.41 1.29
CA PRO A 46 -7.81 7.35 -0.07
C PRO A 46 -8.86 7.75 -1.09
N THR A 47 -8.44 8.50 -2.10
CA THR A 47 -9.24 8.88 -3.27
C THR A 47 -8.88 8.06 -4.51
N ASP A 48 -7.66 7.53 -4.56
CA ASP A 48 -7.23 6.62 -5.63
C ASP A 48 -6.21 5.61 -5.10
N ILE A 49 -6.31 4.36 -5.54
CA ILE A 49 -5.38 3.29 -5.21
C ILE A 49 -5.06 2.52 -6.49
N VAL A 50 -3.77 2.48 -6.85
CA VAL A 50 -3.29 1.83 -8.08
C VAL A 50 -2.19 0.84 -7.75
N HIS A 51 -2.39 -0.43 -8.08
CA HIS A 51 -1.38 -1.46 -7.97
C HIS A 51 -0.61 -1.61 -9.29
N HIS A 52 0.67 -1.29 -9.27
CA HIS A 52 1.60 -1.44 -10.38
C HIS A 52 2.33 -2.78 -10.28
N GLN A 53 1.78 -3.82 -10.91
CA GLN A 53 2.28 -5.20 -10.79
C GLN A 53 3.74 -5.36 -11.23
N LYS A 54 4.13 -4.74 -12.35
CA LYS A 54 5.48 -4.88 -12.91
C LYS A 54 6.55 -4.21 -12.05
N THR A 55 6.25 -3.05 -11.50
CA THR A 55 7.16 -2.31 -10.62
C THR A 55 7.03 -2.70 -9.16
N ARG A 56 6.08 -3.60 -8.86
CA ARG A 56 5.80 -4.08 -7.50
C ARG A 56 5.61 -2.94 -6.51
N SER A 57 4.67 -2.05 -6.83
CA SER A 57 4.39 -0.87 -6.01
C SER A 57 2.89 -0.57 -5.95
N LEU A 58 2.47 0.04 -4.86
CA LEU A 58 1.13 0.53 -4.61
C LEU A 58 1.16 2.05 -4.55
N GLU A 59 0.45 2.69 -5.45
CA GLU A 59 0.27 4.15 -5.46
C GLU A 59 -1.04 4.46 -4.74
N ILE A 60 -0.99 5.40 -3.78
CA ILE A 60 -2.16 5.80 -2.99
C ILE A 60 -2.22 7.32 -2.99
N GLU A 61 -3.37 7.87 -3.36
CA GLU A 61 -3.68 9.30 -3.23
C GLU A 61 -4.78 9.49 -2.19
N PHE A 62 -4.61 10.45 -1.28
CA PHE A 62 -5.54 10.75 -0.20
C PHE A 62 -6.34 12.04 -0.47
N ASN A 63 -7.47 12.19 0.23
CA ASN A 63 -8.37 13.34 0.11
C ASN A 63 -7.74 14.69 0.53
N ASN A 64 -6.64 14.66 1.28
CA ASN A 64 -5.86 15.85 1.62
C ASN A 64 -4.86 16.27 0.51
N GLY A 65 -4.76 15.50 -0.58
CA GLY A 65 -3.86 15.72 -1.70
C GLY A 65 -2.51 15.00 -1.59
N ASP A 66 -2.22 14.34 -0.48
CA ASP A 66 -1.00 13.56 -0.33
C ASP A 66 -1.04 12.32 -1.24
N LYS A 67 0.09 12.05 -1.87
CA LYS A 67 0.25 10.93 -2.79
C LYS A 67 1.54 10.18 -2.50
N PHE A 68 1.45 8.87 -2.35
CA PHE A 68 2.57 8.00 -2.03
C PHE A 68 2.69 6.86 -3.04
N LEU A 69 3.93 6.48 -3.34
CA LEU A 69 4.28 5.28 -4.09
C LEU A 69 5.06 4.34 -3.17
N LEU A 70 4.40 3.30 -2.67
CA LEU A 70 4.95 2.37 -1.69
C LEU A 70 5.32 1.05 -2.37
N THR A 71 6.56 0.57 -2.21
CA THR A 71 6.94 -0.73 -2.77
C THR A 71 6.23 -1.87 -2.03
N CYS A 72 5.96 -2.97 -2.74
CA CYS A 72 5.36 -4.15 -2.12
C CYS A 72 6.27 -4.73 -1.02
N GLU A 73 7.58 -4.66 -1.19
CA GLU A 73 8.55 -5.02 -0.15
C GLU A 73 8.35 -4.18 1.12
N TYR A 74 8.27 -2.85 0.98
CA TYR A 74 8.06 -1.95 2.11
C TYR A 74 6.75 -2.25 2.84
N LEU A 75 5.65 -2.41 2.12
CA LEU A 75 4.36 -2.77 2.69
C LEU A 75 4.41 -4.13 3.40
N ARG A 76 5.12 -5.10 2.84
CA ARG A 76 5.29 -6.44 3.43
C ARG A 76 6.12 -6.41 4.71
N VAL A 77 7.23 -5.68 4.68
CA VAL A 77 8.15 -5.53 5.83
C VAL A 77 7.47 -4.84 7.01
N PHE A 78 6.66 -3.83 6.73
CA PHE A 78 5.90 -3.06 7.73
C PHE A 78 4.43 -3.52 7.84
N SER A 79 4.15 -4.79 7.58
CA SER A 79 2.81 -5.34 7.78
C SER A 79 2.34 -5.12 9.22
N PRO A 80 1.10 -4.65 9.44
CA PRO A 80 0.55 -4.44 10.78
C PRO A 80 0.10 -5.74 11.46
N SER A 81 0.36 -6.90 10.84
CA SER A 81 0.01 -8.19 11.43
C SER A 81 0.79 -8.48 12.72
N ALA A 82 0.20 -9.27 13.60
CA ALA A 82 0.86 -9.70 14.84
C ALA A 82 2.15 -10.50 14.58
N GLU A 83 2.21 -11.23 13.47
CA GLU A 83 3.40 -11.99 13.05
C GLU A 83 4.62 -11.08 12.78
N VAL A 84 4.40 -9.85 12.34
CA VAL A 84 5.44 -8.88 12.05
C VAL A 84 5.66 -7.94 13.23
N ARG A 85 4.59 -7.43 13.84
CA ARG A 85 4.70 -6.48 14.96
C ARG A 85 5.08 -7.11 16.29
N GLY A 86 4.91 -8.42 16.44
CA GLY A 86 5.05 -9.06 17.74
C GLY A 86 3.90 -8.71 18.68
N HIS A 87 4.08 -9.00 19.98
CA HIS A 87 3.05 -8.79 21.00
C HIS A 87 3.23 -7.47 21.80
N GLY A 88 4.25 -6.67 21.48
CA GLY A 88 4.50 -5.39 22.15
C GLY A 88 5.63 -4.59 21.52
N PRO A 89 5.83 -3.34 21.97
CA PRO A 89 6.88 -2.47 21.47
C PRO A 89 8.28 -3.11 21.62
N GLY A 90 9.07 -3.08 20.56
CA GLY A 90 10.42 -3.66 20.53
C GLY A 90 10.44 -5.19 20.29
N GLN A 91 9.29 -5.80 20.02
CA GLN A 91 9.18 -7.24 19.70
C GLN A 91 8.95 -7.47 18.19
N GLU A 92 9.10 -6.43 17.40
CA GLU A 92 8.94 -6.51 15.94
C GLU A 92 9.93 -7.51 15.33
N VAL A 93 9.39 -8.43 14.53
CA VAL A 93 10.17 -9.45 13.84
C VAL A 93 10.81 -8.86 12.59
N LEU A 94 12.14 -8.81 12.55
CA LEU A 94 12.87 -8.35 11.37
C LEU A 94 12.56 -9.23 10.17
N GLN A 95 11.97 -8.65 9.14
CA GLN A 95 11.61 -9.35 7.91
C GLN A 95 12.83 -9.42 6.98
N VAL A 96 13.19 -10.62 6.53
CA VAL A 96 14.34 -10.87 5.63
C VAL A 96 13.89 -11.52 4.33
N GLY A 97 14.63 -11.35 3.25
CA GLY A 97 14.34 -12.01 1.97
C GLY A 97 13.04 -11.54 1.30
N LYS A 98 12.66 -10.26 1.43
CA LYS A 98 11.37 -9.74 0.94
C LYS A 98 11.46 -8.90 -0.33
N ARG A 99 12.66 -8.74 -0.91
CA ARG A 99 12.91 -7.89 -2.11
C ARG A 99 11.96 -8.16 -3.27
N ASP A 100 11.64 -9.42 -3.53
CA ASP A 100 10.88 -9.85 -4.71
C ASP A 100 9.39 -10.09 -4.42
N VAL A 101 8.94 -9.79 -3.21
CA VAL A 101 7.53 -9.90 -2.84
C VAL A 101 6.68 -8.94 -3.66
N ASN A 102 5.52 -9.42 -4.12
CA ASN A 102 4.49 -8.62 -4.78
C ASN A 102 3.15 -8.79 -4.05
N ILE A 103 2.21 -7.91 -4.32
CA ILE A 103 0.83 -8.07 -3.88
C ILE A 103 0.11 -8.97 -4.88
N ARG A 104 -0.51 -10.06 -4.38
CA ARG A 104 -1.33 -10.99 -5.15
C ARG A 104 -2.79 -10.55 -5.21
N HIS A 105 -3.30 -10.05 -4.08
CA HIS A 105 -4.68 -9.64 -3.94
C HIS A 105 -4.83 -8.47 -2.96
N ILE A 106 -5.78 -7.58 -3.25
CA ILE A 106 -6.15 -6.45 -2.40
C ILE A 106 -7.64 -6.56 -2.12
N GLU A 107 -8.00 -6.58 -0.86
CA GLU A 107 -9.37 -6.66 -0.38
C GLU A 107 -9.67 -5.49 0.55
N ALA A 108 -10.83 -4.89 0.39
CA ALA A 108 -11.29 -3.88 1.31
C ALA A 108 -11.84 -4.48 2.59
N VAL A 109 -11.53 -3.84 3.68
CA VAL A 109 -12.07 -4.16 5.00
C VAL A 109 -12.93 -3.00 5.45
N GLY A 110 -14.24 -3.15 5.33
CA GLY A 110 -15.19 -2.06 5.59
C GLY A 110 -14.85 -0.81 4.76
N HIS A 111 -14.94 0.35 5.38
CA HIS A 111 -14.57 1.65 4.80
C HIS A 111 -13.28 2.23 5.39
N TYR A 112 -12.49 1.43 6.12
CA TYR A 112 -11.41 1.94 6.96
C TYR A 112 -10.03 1.32 6.71
N ALA A 113 -9.94 0.24 5.91
CA ALA A 113 -8.68 -0.49 5.73
C ALA A 113 -8.63 -1.31 4.43
N LEU A 114 -7.41 -1.72 4.07
CA LEU A 114 -7.12 -2.77 3.09
C LEU A 114 -6.52 -3.99 3.78
N LYS A 115 -6.91 -5.18 3.33
CA LYS A 115 -6.17 -6.41 3.53
C LYS A 115 -5.33 -6.67 2.28
N LEU A 116 -4.02 -6.86 2.47
CA LEU A 116 -3.08 -7.17 1.40
C LEU A 116 -2.62 -8.62 1.51
N SER A 117 -2.80 -9.38 0.43
CA SER A 117 -2.26 -10.74 0.30
C SER A 117 -1.02 -10.70 -0.58
N PHE A 118 0.11 -11.16 -0.05
CA PHE A 118 1.40 -11.13 -0.74
C PHE A 118 1.75 -12.46 -1.41
N THR A 119 2.72 -12.43 -2.31
CA THR A 119 3.19 -13.62 -3.05
C THR A 119 3.94 -14.62 -2.20
N ASP A 120 4.38 -14.25 -1.00
CA ASP A 120 4.98 -15.11 0.01
C ASP A 120 3.96 -15.69 1.01
N ASP A 121 2.67 -15.70 0.62
CA ASP A 121 1.52 -16.23 1.37
C ASP A 121 1.19 -15.49 2.68
N HIS A 122 1.81 -14.34 2.92
CA HIS A 122 1.44 -13.46 4.02
C HIS A 122 0.16 -12.68 3.67
N ASP A 123 -0.91 -12.85 4.46
CA ASP A 123 -2.22 -12.26 4.18
C ASP A 123 -2.99 -11.78 5.42
N THR A 124 -2.30 -11.66 6.55
CA THR A 124 -2.93 -11.34 7.86
C THR A 124 -2.89 -9.85 8.20
N GLY A 125 -2.18 -9.02 7.43
CA GLY A 125 -2.07 -7.59 7.67
C GLY A 125 -3.31 -6.81 7.21
N ILE A 126 -3.90 -6.04 8.13
CA ILE A 126 -4.99 -5.10 7.85
C ILE A 126 -4.44 -3.69 7.99
N TYR A 127 -4.34 -2.98 6.87
CA TYR A 127 -3.76 -1.64 6.76
C TYR A 127 -4.86 -0.60 6.82
N SER A 128 -5.03 0.08 7.96
CA SER A 128 -5.95 1.22 8.07
C SER A 128 -5.47 2.39 7.20
N TRP A 129 -6.39 3.31 6.88
CA TRP A 129 -6.02 4.51 6.09
C TRP A 129 -4.97 5.36 6.79
N ASP A 130 -5.11 5.58 8.09
CA ASP A 130 -4.14 6.32 8.88
C ASP A 130 -2.77 5.64 8.88
N TYR A 131 -2.75 4.30 8.96
CA TYR A 131 -1.51 3.54 8.92
C TYR A 131 -0.83 3.61 7.55
N LEU A 132 -1.57 3.49 6.46
CA LEU A 132 -1.04 3.65 5.10
C LEU A 132 -0.49 5.05 4.86
N TRP A 133 -1.17 6.06 5.37
CA TRP A 133 -0.68 7.44 5.29
C TRP A 133 0.60 7.63 6.09
N SER A 134 0.68 7.11 7.33
CA SER A 134 1.89 7.19 8.15
C SER A 134 3.07 6.45 7.50
N LEU A 135 2.83 5.28 6.89
CA LEU A 135 3.85 4.57 6.13
C LEU A 135 4.39 5.40 4.96
N GLY A 136 3.51 6.12 4.25
CA GLY A 136 3.91 7.02 3.17
C GLY A 136 4.71 8.22 3.67
N ASN A 137 4.23 8.87 4.72
CA ASN A 137 4.84 10.07 5.29
C ASN A 137 6.20 9.80 5.94
N GLU A 138 6.38 8.63 6.52
CA GLU A 138 7.58 8.22 7.26
C GLU A 138 8.49 7.27 6.44
N TYR A 139 8.26 7.16 5.13
CA TYR A 139 8.94 6.18 4.28
C TYR A 139 10.46 6.21 4.42
N GLU A 140 11.08 7.37 4.31
CA GLU A 140 12.54 7.51 4.32
C GLU A 140 13.14 7.05 5.66
N VAL A 141 12.52 7.45 6.76
CA VAL A 141 12.97 7.09 8.11
C VAL A 141 12.82 5.59 8.35
N ASN A 142 11.64 5.06 8.07
CA ASN A 142 11.34 3.64 8.26
C ASN A 142 12.24 2.75 7.40
N TRP A 143 12.44 3.14 6.15
CA TRP A 143 13.28 2.37 5.22
C TRP A 143 14.75 2.38 5.64
N SER A 144 15.28 3.53 6.03
CA SER A 144 16.65 3.66 6.54
C SER A 144 16.86 2.80 7.79
N ASP A 145 15.93 2.84 8.74
CA ASP A 145 15.96 2.01 9.95
C ASP A 145 15.95 0.51 9.63
N TYR A 146 15.07 0.09 8.73
CA TYR A 146 14.99 -1.30 8.27
C TYR A 146 16.32 -1.78 7.67
N LEU A 147 16.94 -1.00 6.80
CA LEU A 147 18.22 -1.35 6.18
C LEU A 147 19.35 -1.45 7.22
N GLU A 148 19.38 -0.55 8.19
CA GLU A 148 20.37 -0.58 9.27
C GLU A 148 20.17 -1.83 10.17
N ARG A 149 18.91 -2.17 10.50
CA ARG A 149 18.62 -3.39 11.28
C ARG A 149 19.03 -4.67 10.53
N LEU A 150 18.82 -4.73 9.20
CA LEU A 150 19.32 -5.85 8.39
C LEU A 150 20.83 -5.97 8.49
N LYS A 151 21.56 -4.87 8.35
CA LYS A 151 23.02 -4.83 8.43
C LYS A 151 23.52 -5.29 9.80
N GLN A 152 22.94 -4.77 10.88
CA GLN A 152 23.29 -5.14 12.26
C GLN A 152 23.09 -6.63 12.55
N ASN A 153 22.13 -7.27 11.91
CA ASN A 153 21.82 -8.69 12.07
C ASN A 153 22.50 -9.58 11.01
N GLY A 154 23.36 -9.03 10.15
CA GLY A 154 23.98 -9.79 9.06
C GLY A 154 22.98 -10.41 8.08
N ALA A 155 21.80 -9.81 7.96
CA ALA A 155 20.71 -10.27 7.12
C ALA A 155 20.62 -9.46 5.83
N SER A 156 19.85 -9.96 4.86
CA SER A 156 19.65 -9.30 3.58
C SER A 156 18.18 -9.24 3.16
N ARG A 157 17.89 -8.39 2.19
CA ARG A 157 16.58 -8.28 1.56
C ARG A 157 16.24 -9.47 0.64
N GLY A 158 17.23 -10.20 0.23
CA GLY A 158 17.14 -11.33 -0.71
C GLY A 158 18.41 -11.53 -1.47
#